data_0349983f7a546c44b912c36471b5c51b
#
_entry.id   0349983f7a546c44b912c36471b5c51b
#
_cell.length_a   1.000
_cell.length_b   1.000
_cell.length_c   1.000
_cell.angle_alpha   90.00
_cell.angle_beta   90.00
_cell.angle_gamma   90.00
#
_symmetry.space_group_name_H-M   'P 1'
#
loop_
_entity.id
_entity.type
_entity.pdbx_description
1 polymer ?
#
loop_
_entity_poly.entity_id
_entity_poly.type
_entity_poly.pdbx_seq_one_letter_code
_entity_poly.pdbx_strand_id
1 'polypeptide(L)'
;WGSLIAQKIFLFDEERLINEMEYFAHKKIAHVYMGDANFGILDRDVGIASRIALINKNSGGFPKKVRVNYTKNSTDRVFQIANILNKQNLDKGITLSVQSMDPETLLTIKRSNLKYETLSAFIKRYQKEGIDTYTEVILGLPGETYKSFRDGIEALLEASAHDSLWIYRCSVLPNAPMNDLDYKTKHKIRTIKSPANLPHIEPGKDPVQEYE
;
A
#
# COMPACT_ATOMS: atom_id res chain seq x y z
N TRP A 1 6.21 3.58 -8.76
CA TRP A 1 6.92 2.95 -9.88
C TRP A 1 5.94 2.74 -11.05
N GLY A 2 5.36 3.83 -11.58
CA GLY A 2 4.58 3.76 -12.81
C GLY A 2 5.54 3.62 -13.98
N SER A 3 5.36 2.60 -14.80
CA SER A 3 6.00 2.53 -16.10
C SER A 3 5.68 3.81 -16.87
N LEU A 4 6.66 4.38 -17.56
CA LEU A 4 6.47 5.53 -18.47
C LEU A 4 5.40 5.26 -19.54
N ILE A 5 5.04 3.99 -19.76
CA ILE A 5 4.03 3.52 -20.70
C ILE A 5 2.61 3.67 -20.14
N ALA A 6 2.42 3.67 -18.82
CA ALA A 6 1.11 3.69 -18.16
C ALA A 6 0.74 5.09 -17.63
N GLN A 7 0.86 6.13 -18.46
CA GLN A 7 0.44 7.49 -18.08
C GLN A 7 -1.07 7.74 -18.18
N LYS A 8 -1.83 6.77 -18.72
CA LYS A 8 -3.28 6.89 -18.87
C LYS A 8 -3.98 5.92 -17.92
N ILE A 9 -5.01 6.41 -17.23
CA ILE A 9 -5.93 5.57 -16.48
C ILE A 9 -6.94 4.99 -17.48
N PHE A 10 -7.02 3.66 -17.56
CA PHE A 10 -8.04 2.96 -18.31
C PHE A 10 -9.16 2.55 -17.36
N LEU A 11 -10.38 2.87 -17.73
CA LEU A 11 -11.55 2.54 -16.94
C LEU A 11 -12.19 1.25 -17.45
N PHE A 12 -12.38 0.30 -16.54
CA PHE A 12 -13.36 -0.76 -16.79
C PHE A 12 -14.76 -0.21 -16.64
N ASP A 13 -15.69 -0.80 -17.36
CA ASP A 13 -17.10 -0.52 -17.22
C ASP A 13 -17.58 -0.84 -15.80
N GLU A 14 -18.37 0.07 -15.22
CA GLU A 14 -18.77 -0.05 -13.82
C GLU A 14 -19.78 -1.19 -13.62
N GLU A 15 -20.71 -1.39 -14.57
CA GLU A 15 -21.68 -2.49 -14.49
C GLU A 15 -20.97 -3.84 -14.55
N ARG A 16 -19.95 -3.95 -15.39
CA ARG A 16 -19.11 -5.14 -15.44
C ARG A 16 -18.46 -5.44 -14.09
N LEU A 17 -17.85 -4.44 -13.45
CA LEU A 17 -17.20 -4.62 -12.14
C LEU A 17 -18.20 -5.09 -11.08
N ILE A 18 -19.40 -4.55 -11.10
CA ILE A 18 -20.45 -4.92 -10.15
C ILE A 18 -20.98 -6.33 -10.44
N ASN A 19 -21.21 -6.68 -11.69
CA ASN A 19 -21.65 -8.03 -12.07
C ASN A 19 -20.60 -9.09 -11.68
N GLU A 20 -19.32 -8.79 -11.82
CA GLU A 20 -18.23 -9.67 -11.34
C GLU A 20 -18.30 -9.84 -9.81
N MET A 21 -18.55 -8.77 -9.06
CA MET A 21 -18.67 -8.83 -7.60
C MET A 21 -19.91 -9.60 -7.16
N GLU A 22 -21.04 -9.43 -7.82
CA GLU A 22 -22.27 -10.21 -7.59
C GLU A 22 -22.05 -11.70 -7.86
N TYR A 23 -21.34 -12.02 -8.95
CA TYR A 23 -20.95 -13.40 -9.26
C TYR A 23 -20.08 -14.01 -8.15
N PHE A 24 -19.07 -13.28 -7.65
CA PHE A 24 -18.23 -13.76 -6.56
C PHE A 24 -19.05 -13.99 -5.28
N ALA A 25 -19.96 -13.08 -4.97
CA ALA A 25 -20.85 -13.22 -3.82
C ALA A 25 -21.78 -14.43 -3.97
N HIS A 26 -22.39 -14.62 -5.14
CA HIS A 26 -23.24 -15.80 -5.45
C HIS A 26 -22.47 -17.12 -5.32
N LYS A 27 -21.22 -17.15 -5.78
CA LYS A 27 -20.33 -18.31 -5.65
C LYS A 27 -19.73 -18.46 -4.25
N LYS A 28 -20.08 -17.60 -3.30
CA LYS A 28 -19.58 -17.61 -1.92
C LYS A 28 -18.04 -17.53 -1.85
N ILE A 29 -17.42 -16.76 -2.75
CA ILE A 29 -15.99 -16.49 -2.71
C ILE A 29 -15.69 -15.70 -1.45
N ALA A 30 -14.81 -16.21 -0.60
CA ALA A 30 -14.53 -15.58 0.68
C ALA A 30 -13.63 -14.34 0.55
N HIS A 31 -12.64 -14.38 -0.33
CA HIS A 31 -11.65 -13.33 -0.47
C HIS A 31 -11.53 -12.88 -1.92
N VAL A 32 -11.68 -11.58 -2.14
CA VAL A 32 -11.48 -10.94 -3.44
C VAL A 32 -10.35 -9.93 -3.32
N TYR A 33 -9.45 -9.92 -4.28
CA TYR A 33 -8.41 -8.91 -4.40
C TYR A 33 -8.65 -8.09 -5.66
N MET A 34 -8.88 -6.79 -5.50
CA MET A 34 -9.05 -5.87 -6.61
C MET A 34 -7.70 -5.55 -7.25
N GLY A 35 -7.58 -5.75 -8.56
CA GLY A 35 -6.36 -5.50 -9.32
C GLY A 35 -6.05 -4.01 -9.57
N ASP A 36 -6.77 -3.09 -8.94
CA ASP A 36 -6.51 -1.66 -9.01
C ASP A 36 -5.39 -1.28 -8.02
N ALA A 37 -4.35 -0.61 -8.52
CA ALA A 37 -3.22 -0.16 -7.70
C ALA A 37 -3.46 1.16 -6.97
N ASN A 38 -4.55 1.88 -7.29
CA ASN A 38 -4.82 3.24 -6.79
C ASN A 38 -6.32 3.48 -6.54
N PHE A 39 -7.01 2.53 -5.95
CA PHE A 39 -8.44 2.66 -5.65
C PHE A 39 -8.70 3.88 -4.75
N GLY A 40 -9.69 4.68 -5.10
CA GLY A 40 -9.97 5.97 -4.47
C GLY A 40 -9.37 7.17 -5.20
N ILE A 41 -8.72 6.96 -6.36
CA ILE A 41 -8.23 8.07 -7.19
C ILE A 41 -9.37 8.73 -7.99
N LEU A 42 -10.42 7.99 -8.30
CA LEU A 42 -11.57 8.45 -9.08
C LEU A 42 -12.79 8.70 -8.20
N ASP A 43 -13.63 9.65 -8.59
CA ASP A 43 -14.86 9.98 -7.85
C ASP A 43 -15.84 8.79 -7.79
N ARG A 44 -15.93 8.01 -8.86
CA ARG A 44 -16.78 6.82 -8.94
C ARG A 44 -16.43 5.72 -7.94
N ASP A 45 -15.20 5.69 -7.42
CA ASP A 45 -14.72 4.63 -6.53
C ASP A 45 -15.51 4.56 -5.22
N VAL A 46 -16.06 5.70 -4.76
CA VAL A 46 -16.97 5.75 -3.61
C VAL A 46 -18.27 5.00 -3.91
N GLY A 47 -18.82 5.21 -5.12
CA GLY A 47 -20.02 4.52 -5.59
C GLY A 47 -19.79 3.00 -5.68
N ILE A 48 -18.64 2.59 -6.26
CA ILE A 48 -18.25 1.19 -6.38
C ILE A 48 -18.11 0.54 -4.98
N ALA A 49 -17.44 1.20 -4.04
CA ALA A 49 -17.31 0.70 -2.66
C ALA A 49 -18.67 0.53 -1.98
N SER A 50 -19.59 1.48 -2.18
CA SER A 50 -20.94 1.42 -1.63
C SER A 50 -21.74 0.24 -2.20
N ARG A 51 -21.63 -0.01 -3.51
CA ARG A 51 -22.28 -1.16 -4.16
C ARG A 51 -21.68 -2.49 -3.69
N ILE A 52 -20.36 -2.59 -3.53
CA ILE A 52 -19.69 -3.77 -2.97
C ILE A 52 -20.20 -4.07 -1.55
N ALA A 53 -20.29 -3.05 -0.69
CA ALA A 53 -20.82 -3.18 0.66
C ALA A 53 -22.28 -3.66 0.68
N LEU A 54 -23.10 -3.15 -0.25
CA LEU A 54 -24.49 -3.57 -0.40
C LEU A 54 -24.62 -5.03 -0.87
N ILE A 55 -23.80 -5.44 -1.86
CA ILE A 55 -23.74 -6.82 -2.34
C ILE A 55 -23.38 -7.78 -1.18
N ASN A 56 -22.35 -7.46 -0.42
CA ASN A 56 -21.95 -8.24 0.75
C ASN A 56 -23.13 -8.42 1.73
N LYS A 57 -23.78 -7.31 2.09
CA LYS A 57 -24.94 -7.33 3.00
C LYS A 57 -26.07 -8.22 2.49
N ASN A 58 -26.39 -8.13 1.19
CA ASN A 58 -27.53 -8.85 0.58
C ASN A 58 -27.21 -10.32 0.25
N SER A 59 -25.92 -10.69 0.23
CA SER A 59 -25.46 -12.03 -0.15
C SER A 59 -24.98 -12.87 1.04
N GLY A 60 -25.51 -12.60 2.24
CA GLY A 60 -25.17 -13.36 3.46
C GLY A 60 -23.72 -13.16 3.90
N GLY A 61 -23.15 -11.99 3.67
CA GLY A 61 -21.80 -11.63 4.08
C GLY A 61 -20.69 -12.12 3.13
N PHE A 62 -21.00 -12.30 1.85
CA PHE A 62 -20.00 -12.65 0.83
C PHE A 62 -19.86 -11.52 -0.22
N PRO A 63 -18.61 -11.29 -0.72
CA PRO A 63 -17.33 -11.81 -0.23
C PRO A 63 -17.09 -11.44 1.25
N LYS A 64 -16.37 -12.27 2.00
CA LYS A 64 -16.05 -11.95 3.41
C LYS A 64 -15.01 -10.86 3.55
N LYS A 65 -14.07 -10.79 2.60
CA LYS A 65 -13.02 -9.76 2.54
C LYS A 65 -12.81 -9.30 1.10
N VAL A 66 -12.63 -8.01 0.94
CA VAL A 66 -12.25 -7.37 -0.32
C VAL A 66 -11.00 -6.57 -0.07
N ARG A 67 -9.87 -7.06 -0.57
CA ARG A 67 -8.61 -6.35 -0.47
C ARG A 67 -8.48 -5.33 -1.58
N VAL A 68 -8.22 -4.10 -1.21
CA VAL A 68 -7.97 -2.97 -2.13
C VAL A 68 -6.58 -2.39 -1.90
N ASN A 69 -5.97 -1.83 -2.94
CA ASN A 69 -4.80 -0.97 -2.79
C ASN A 69 -5.27 0.47 -2.94
N TYR A 70 -5.28 1.18 -1.85
CA TYR A 70 -5.67 2.59 -1.87
C TYR A 70 -4.64 3.47 -2.55
N THR A 71 -5.10 4.56 -3.17
CA THR A 71 -4.20 5.58 -3.68
C THR A 71 -3.31 6.14 -2.57
N LYS A 72 -2.05 6.44 -2.89
CA LYS A 72 -0.99 6.73 -1.91
C LYS A 72 -1.22 7.99 -1.08
N ASN A 73 -1.88 8.97 -1.66
CA ASN A 73 -2.22 10.19 -0.92
C ASN A 73 -3.60 10.00 -0.33
N SER A 74 -3.64 9.78 0.99
CA SER A 74 -4.92 9.69 1.70
C SER A 74 -5.71 10.97 1.51
N THR A 75 -6.89 10.83 0.93
CA THR A 75 -7.83 11.92 0.66
C THR A 75 -9.11 11.68 1.43
N ASP A 76 -9.99 12.67 1.49
CA ASP A 76 -11.33 12.46 2.05
C ASP A 76 -12.10 11.34 1.35
N ARG A 77 -11.86 11.17 0.05
CA ARG A 77 -12.45 10.08 -0.73
C ARG A 77 -11.96 8.71 -0.25
N VAL A 78 -10.66 8.54 -0.04
CA VAL A 78 -10.09 7.30 0.52
C VAL A 78 -10.67 7.02 1.90
N PHE A 79 -10.82 8.04 2.73
CA PHE A 79 -11.46 7.90 4.03
C PHE A 79 -12.91 7.44 3.93
N GLN A 80 -13.70 8.01 3.02
CA GLN A 80 -15.09 7.59 2.78
C GLN A 80 -15.16 6.12 2.35
N ILE A 81 -14.33 5.71 1.39
CA ILE A 81 -14.27 4.32 0.92
C ILE A 81 -13.91 3.36 2.05
N ALA A 82 -12.86 3.69 2.80
CA ALA A 82 -12.42 2.86 3.93
C ALA A 82 -13.52 2.72 4.99
N ASN A 83 -14.23 3.79 5.31
CA ASN A 83 -15.33 3.77 6.26
C ASN A 83 -16.51 2.90 5.76
N ILE A 84 -16.84 2.98 4.46
CA ILE A 84 -17.87 2.14 3.85
C ILE A 84 -17.50 0.65 3.97
N LEU A 85 -16.28 0.29 3.58
CA LEU A 85 -15.82 -1.10 3.60
C LEU A 85 -15.64 -1.62 5.02
N ASN A 86 -15.10 -0.80 5.93
CA ASN A 86 -14.88 -1.18 7.32
C ASN A 86 -16.18 -1.45 8.07
N LYS A 87 -17.24 -0.68 7.83
CA LYS A 87 -18.56 -0.92 8.44
C LYS A 87 -19.15 -2.30 8.15
N GLN A 88 -18.75 -2.92 7.05
CA GLN A 88 -19.11 -4.29 6.68
C GLN A 88 -17.99 -5.30 7.00
N ASN A 89 -16.94 -4.87 7.69
CA ASN A 89 -15.75 -5.70 7.96
C ASN A 89 -15.14 -6.32 6.68
N LEU A 90 -15.22 -5.59 5.57
CA LEU A 90 -14.76 -6.05 4.26
C LEU A 90 -13.27 -5.85 4.06
N ASP A 91 -12.71 -4.78 4.58
CA ASP A 91 -11.30 -4.44 4.42
C ASP A 91 -10.49 -4.74 5.69
N LYS A 92 -9.17 -4.74 5.54
CA LYS A 92 -8.22 -4.91 6.66
C LYS A 92 -7.76 -3.58 7.26
N GLY A 93 -8.09 -2.45 6.63
CA GLY A 93 -7.62 -1.12 7.00
C GLY A 93 -6.77 -0.43 5.92
N ILE A 94 -6.22 0.72 6.28
CA ILE A 94 -5.52 1.63 5.35
C ILE A 94 -4.01 1.49 5.48
N THR A 95 -3.32 1.36 4.35
CA THR A 95 -1.87 1.42 4.30
C THR A 95 -1.40 2.86 4.04
N LEU A 96 -0.60 3.38 4.94
CA LEU A 96 0.06 4.68 4.85
C LEU A 96 1.55 4.47 4.52
N SER A 97 1.86 4.34 3.24
CA SER A 97 3.24 4.05 2.78
C SER A 97 4.06 5.33 2.73
N VAL A 98 4.75 5.68 3.80
CA VAL A 98 5.61 6.88 3.88
C VAL A 98 7.01 6.67 3.32
N GLN A 99 7.51 5.42 3.26
CA GLN A 99 8.82 4.99 2.79
C GLN A 99 9.98 5.48 3.67
N SER A 100 10.10 6.78 3.89
CA SER A 100 11.03 7.46 4.80
C SER A 100 10.39 8.73 5.32
N MET A 101 10.81 9.22 6.47
CA MET A 101 10.44 10.53 7.01
C MET A 101 11.50 11.59 6.74
N ASP A 102 12.66 11.20 6.21
CA ASP A 102 13.77 12.11 5.90
C ASP A 102 13.56 12.84 4.57
N PRO A 103 13.49 14.19 4.56
CA PRO A 103 13.26 14.96 3.34
C PRO A 103 14.33 14.75 2.26
N GLU A 104 15.60 14.61 2.64
CA GLU A 104 16.70 14.41 1.71
C GLU A 104 16.63 13.05 1.03
N THR A 105 16.29 12.01 1.80
CA THR A 105 16.03 10.67 1.27
C THR A 105 14.85 10.68 0.31
N LEU A 106 13.74 11.35 0.67
CA LEU A 106 12.56 11.45 -0.18
C LEU A 106 12.88 12.18 -1.50
N LEU A 107 13.65 13.26 -1.45
CA LEU A 107 14.10 13.98 -2.63
C LEU A 107 14.97 13.08 -3.53
N THR A 108 15.87 12.30 -2.94
CA THR A 108 16.74 11.36 -3.65
C THR A 108 15.97 10.28 -4.40
N ILE A 109 14.93 9.75 -3.80
CA ILE A 109 14.05 8.73 -4.43
C ILE A 109 12.90 9.36 -5.25
N LYS A 110 12.91 10.69 -5.42
CA LYS A 110 11.89 11.44 -6.16
C LYS A 110 10.47 11.19 -5.65
N ARG A 111 10.30 11.24 -4.34
CA ARG A 111 9.01 11.03 -3.69
C ARG A 111 8.67 12.20 -2.78
N SER A 112 7.39 12.51 -2.70
CA SER A 112 6.83 13.42 -1.70
C SER A 112 5.92 12.66 -0.75
N ASN A 113 6.01 12.96 0.54
CA ASN A 113 5.07 12.47 1.55
C ASN A 113 4.07 13.57 1.92
N LEU A 114 3.04 13.14 2.64
CA LEU A 114 2.21 14.06 3.41
C LEU A 114 3.08 14.73 4.49
N LYS A 115 2.76 15.97 4.82
CA LYS A 115 3.38 16.64 5.98
C LYS A 115 3.06 15.84 7.25
N TYR A 116 3.97 15.88 8.21
CA TYR A 116 3.85 15.16 9.48
C TYR A 116 2.49 15.44 10.18
N GLU A 117 2.10 16.69 10.27
CA GLU A 117 0.84 17.10 10.92
C GLU A 117 -0.38 16.51 10.21
N THR A 118 -0.33 16.44 8.87
CA THR A 118 -1.38 15.84 8.07
C THR A 118 -1.42 14.32 8.26
N LEU A 119 -0.27 13.65 8.28
CA LEU A 119 -0.17 12.21 8.54
C LEU A 119 -0.74 11.85 9.92
N SER A 120 -0.31 12.57 10.96
CA SER A 120 -0.81 12.39 12.34
C SER A 120 -2.32 12.61 12.45
N ALA A 121 -2.84 13.66 11.78
CA ALA A 121 -4.28 13.93 11.75
C ALA A 121 -5.06 12.80 11.05
N PHE A 122 -4.54 12.23 9.96
CA PHE A 122 -5.17 11.10 9.29
C PHE A 122 -5.16 9.84 10.16
N ILE A 123 -4.04 9.49 10.78
CA ILE A 123 -3.97 8.33 11.68
C ILE A 123 -5.04 8.45 12.76
N LYS A 124 -5.10 9.59 13.47
CA LYS A 124 -6.09 9.85 14.52
C LYS A 124 -7.53 9.79 14.00
N ARG A 125 -7.77 10.30 12.78
CA ARG A 125 -9.10 10.27 12.16
C ARG A 125 -9.55 8.83 11.88
N TYR A 126 -8.66 7.98 11.34
CA TYR A 126 -8.96 6.57 11.09
C TYR A 126 -9.19 5.81 12.40
N GLN A 127 -8.33 6.01 13.40
CA GLN A 127 -8.47 5.38 14.72
C GLN A 127 -9.79 5.74 15.40
N LYS A 128 -10.25 7.00 15.30
CA LYS A 128 -11.55 7.43 15.83
C LYS A 128 -12.74 6.66 15.22
N GLU A 129 -12.63 6.27 13.96
CA GLU A 129 -13.66 5.50 13.26
C GLU A 129 -13.46 3.98 13.38
N GLY A 130 -12.47 3.52 14.16
CA GLY A 130 -12.14 2.12 14.32
C GLY A 130 -11.58 1.47 13.05
N ILE A 131 -10.92 2.27 12.20
CA ILE A 131 -10.28 1.80 10.98
C ILE A 131 -8.79 1.62 11.26
N ASP A 132 -8.30 0.39 11.14
CA ASP A 132 -6.89 0.08 11.33
C ASP A 132 -6.01 0.80 10.31
N THR A 133 -4.84 1.28 10.76
CA THR A 133 -3.83 1.90 9.89
C THR A 133 -2.53 1.11 9.94
N TYR A 134 -1.92 0.94 8.77
CA TYR A 134 -0.63 0.27 8.60
C TYR A 134 0.35 1.28 8.01
N THR A 135 1.40 1.60 8.77
CA THR A 135 2.44 2.52 8.29
C THR A 135 3.63 1.71 7.81
N GLU A 136 4.13 2.03 6.62
CA GLU A 136 5.23 1.30 5.98
C GLU A 136 6.40 2.23 5.71
N VAL A 137 7.60 1.78 6.08
CA VAL A 137 8.89 2.43 5.82
C VAL A 137 9.85 1.44 5.18
N ILE A 138 10.85 1.96 4.47
CA ILE A 138 11.89 1.15 3.83
C ILE A 138 13.24 1.49 4.43
N LEU A 139 13.88 0.52 5.04
CA LEU A 139 15.25 0.61 5.55
C LEU A 139 16.27 0.45 4.41
N GLY A 140 17.22 1.37 4.34
CA GLY A 140 18.33 1.32 3.39
C GLY A 140 18.07 2.03 2.08
N LEU A 141 17.19 3.03 2.07
CA LEU A 141 16.98 3.90 0.92
C LEU A 141 18.22 4.76 0.64
N PRO A 142 18.49 5.11 -0.64
CA PRO A 142 19.61 5.96 -1.01
C PRO A 142 19.56 7.33 -0.33
N GLY A 143 20.67 7.72 0.30
CA GLY A 143 20.77 8.98 1.03
C GLY A 143 20.38 8.93 2.49
N GLU A 144 19.67 7.90 2.92
CA GLU A 144 19.25 7.74 4.31
C GLU A 144 20.42 7.32 5.21
N THR A 145 20.53 7.94 6.37
CA THR A 145 21.50 7.61 7.39
C THR A 145 20.84 6.85 8.54
N TYR A 146 21.64 6.16 9.37
CA TYR A 146 21.12 5.56 10.60
C TYR A 146 20.38 6.58 11.46
N LYS A 147 20.94 7.80 11.58
CA LYS A 147 20.31 8.86 12.38
C LYS A 147 18.97 9.30 11.80
N SER A 148 18.90 9.59 10.49
CA SER A 148 17.65 10.05 9.87
C SER A 148 16.57 8.96 9.88
N PHE A 149 16.95 7.69 9.70
CA PHE A 149 16.01 6.57 9.81
C PHE A 149 15.45 6.44 11.23
N ARG A 150 16.32 6.46 12.25
CA ARG A 150 15.91 6.41 13.67
C ARG A 150 14.97 7.55 14.01
N ASP A 151 15.35 8.79 13.68
CA ASP A 151 14.56 9.99 13.95
C ASP A 151 13.20 9.91 13.22
N GLY A 152 13.17 9.31 12.03
CA GLY A 152 11.94 9.06 11.28
C GLY A 152 11.02 8.03 11.95
N ILE A 153 11.56 6.96 12.52
CA ILE A 153 10.78 5.98 13.30
C ILE A 153 10.22 6.65 14.55
N GLU A 154 11.03 7.43 15.27
CA GLU A 154 10.59 8.18 16.46
C GLU A 154 9.41 9.10 16.14
N ALA A 155 9.51 9.89 15.07
CA ALA A 155 8.43 10.74 14.59
C ALA A 155 7.15 9.97 14.25
N LEU A 156 7.25 8.78 13.64
CA LEU A 156 6.09 7.94 13.35
C LEU A 156 5.43 7.40 14.62
N LEU A 157 6.21 7.00 15.61
CA LEU A 157 5.67 6.56 16.91
C LEU A 157 4.95 7.70 17.62
N GLU A 158 5.50 8.92 17.61
CA GLU A 158 4.86 10.11 18.14
C GLU A 158 3.56 10.47 17.40
N ALA A 159 3.50 10.19 16.08
CA ALA A 159 2.29 10.35 15.28
C ALA A 159 1.21 9.30 15.56
N SER A 160 1.42 8.39 16.52
CA SER A 160 0.54 7.28 16.86
C SER A 160 0.51 6.15 15.81
N ALA A 161 1.59 5.99 15.03
CA ALA A 161 1.77 4.89 14.08
C ALA A 161 2.28 3.58 14.72
N HIS A 162 2.16 3.46 16.05
CA HIS A 162 2.74 2.35 16.82
C HIS A 162 1.94 1.04 16.73
N ASP A 163 0.66 1.08 16.32
CA ASP A 163 -0.17 -0.14 16.27
C ASP A 163 0.23 -1.06 15.11
N SER A 164 0.75 -0.51 14.01
CA SER A 164 1.09 -1.29 12.81
C SER A 164 2.17 -0.59 11.98
N LEU A 165 3.41 -0.57 12.50
CA LEU A 165 4.58 -0.08 11.77
C LEU A 165 5.34 -1.25 11.14
N TRP A 166 5.46 -1.24 9.81
CA TRP A 166 6.16 -2.25 9.04
C TRP A 166 7.45 -1.66 8.46
N ILE A 167 8.57 -2.34 8.71
CA ILE A 167 9.88 -1.95 8.19
C ILE A 167 10.30 -2.97 7.14
N TYR A 168 10.34 -2.53 5.89
CA TYR A 168 10.81 -3.36 4.77
C TYR A 168 12.27 -3.03 4.44
N ARG A 169 13.04 -4.04 4.06
CA ARG A 169 14.37 -3.82 3.50
C ARG A 169 14.25 -3.27 2.09
N CYS A 170 15.10 -2.30 1.73
CA CYS A 170 15.17 -1.80 0.37
C CYS A 170 15.63 -2.91 -0.58
N SER A 171 14.78 -3.28 -1.52
CA SER A 171 15.11 -4.26 -2.57
C SER A 171 15.31 -3.54 -3.89
N VAL A 172 16.46 -3.74 -4.51
CA VAL A 172 16.78 -3.18 -5.82
C VAL A 172 16.27 -4.13 -6.90
N LEU A 173 15.20 -3.72 -7.60
CA LEU A 173 14.61 -4.52 -8.65
C LEU A 173 15.39 -4.39 -9.97
N PRO A 174 15.51 -5.45 -10.79
CA PRO A 174 16.32 -5.46 -12.02
C PRO A 174 15.99 -4.31 -12.98
N ASN A 175 14.71 -3.95 -13.11
CA ASN A 175 14.23 -2.92 -14.05
C ASN A 175 13.97 -1.57 -13.38
N ALA A 176 14.42 -1.37 -12.15
CA ALA A 176 14.25 -0.09 -11.46
C ALA A 176 15.41 0.86 -11.78
N PRO A 177 15.16 2.19 -11.90
CA PRO A 177 16.25 3.17 -12.07
C PRO A 177 17.31 3.08 -10.97
N MET A 178 16.96 2.60 -9.79
CA MET A 178 17.90 2.35 -8.68
C MET A 178 18.93 1.26 -9.02
N ASN A 179 18.66 0.40 -10.00
CA ASN A 179 19.59 -0.64 -10.45
C ASN A 179 20.57 -0.14 -11.52
N ASP A 180 20.35 1.03 -12.10
CA ASP A 180 21.25 1.61 -13.10
C ASP A 180 22.63 1.87 -12.50
N LEU A 181 23.67 1.54 -13.23
CA LEU A 181 25.07 1.65 -12.77
C LEU A 181 25.41 3.08 -12.33
N ASP A 182 24.98 4.07 -13.10
CA ASP A 182 25.23 5.50 -12.80
C ASP A 182 24.54 5.91 -11.50
N TYR A 183 23.28 5.44 -11.28
CA TYR A 183 22.55 5.71 -10.06
C TYR A 183 23.20 5.03 -8.85
N LYS A 184 23.58 3.76 -8.96
CA LYS A 184 24.30 3.02 -7.92
C LYS A 184 25.62 3.71 -7.56
N THR A 185 26.40 4.11 -8.56
CA THR A 185 27.67 4.80 -8.36
C THR A 185 27.48 6.15 -7.67
N LYS A 186 26.54 6.96 -8.15
CA LYS A 186 26.22 8.28 -7.60
C LYS A 186 25.81 8.20 -6.13
N HIS A 187 24.98 7.23 -5.78
CA HIS A 187 24.42 7.08 -4.43
C HIS A 187 25.18 6.05 -3.58
N LYS A 188 26.30 5.51 -4.07
CA LYS A 188 27.16 4.54 -3.39
C LYS A 188 26.37 3.29 -2.90
N ILE A 189 25.41 2.82 -3.70
CA ILE A 189 24.57 1.70 -3.37
C ILE A 189 25.39 0.40 -3.49
N ARG A 190 25.38 -0.38 -2.42
CA ARG A 190 25.90 -1.75 -2.41
C ARG A 190 24.75 -2.72 -2.21
N THR A 191 24.59 -3.66 -3.12
CA THR A 191 23.58 -4.71 -3.02
C THR A 191 24.17 -5.97 -2.44
N ILE A 192 23.38 -6.66 -1.61
CA ILE A 192 23.74 -7.96 -1.04
C ILE A 192 22.68 -8.94 -1.55
N LYS A 193 23.13 -10.02 -2.17
CA LYS A 193 22.24 -11.11 -2.54
C LYS A 193 21.76 -11.82 -1.28
N SER A 194 20.45 -11.99 -1.16
CA SER A 194 19.84 -12.68 -0.04
C SER A 194 18.88 -13.75 -0.58
N PRO A 195 18.84 -14.95 0.05
CA PRO A 195 17.80 -15.92 -0.28
C PRO A 195 16.43 -15.30 -0.11
N ALA A 196 15.52 -15.53 -1.07
CA ALA A 196 14.16 -15.11 -0.94
C ALA A 196 13.48 -15.93 0.16
N ASN A 197 13.04 -15.27 1.23
CA ASN A 197 12.06 -15.86 2.14
C ASN A 197 10.70 -15.83 1.46
N LEU A 198 10.42 -16.82 0.65
CA LEU A 198 9.09 -17.02 0.09
C LEU A 198 8.30 -17.91 1.08
N PRO A 199 7.25 -17.39 1.72
CA PRO A 199 6.51 -18.12 2.76
C PRO A 199 5.77 -19.37 2.27
N HIS A 200 5.87 -19.70 0.99
CA HIS A 200 5.20 -20.83 0.35
C HIS A 200 6.15 -21.93 -0.14
N ILE A 201 7.45 -21.79 0.10
CA ILE A 201 8.43 -22.78 -0.33
C ILE A 201 8.88 -23.57 0.91
N GLU A 202 8.81 -24.91 0.83
CA GLU A 202 9.26 -25.79 1.89
C GLU A 202 10.76 -25.57 2.17
N PRO A 203 11.17 -25.53 3.43
CA PRO A 203 12.58 -25.42 3.80
C PRO A 203 13.41 -26.52 3.09
N GLY A 204 14.43 -26.10 2.34
CA GLY A 204 15.32 -27.00 1.61
C GLY A 204 15.00 -27.20 0.12
N LYS A 205 13.94 -26.57 -0.38
CA LYS A 205 13.60 -26.56 -1.83
C LYS A 205 13.59 -25.15 -2.43
N ASP A 206 14.14 -24.17 -1.72
CA ASP A 206 14.13 -22.79 -2.18
C ASP A 206 14.96 -22.64 -3.45
N PRO A 207 14.37 -22.25 -4.58
CA PRO A 207 15.17 -21.69 -5.62
C PRO A 207 15.80 -20.43 -5.04
N VAL A 208 17.12 -20.34 -5.06
CA VAL A 208 17.83 -19.12 -4.74
C VAL A 208 17.38 -18.07 -5.74
N GLN A 209 16.35 -17.29 -5.40
CA GLN A 209 16.06 -16.07 -6.12
C GLN A 209 17.09 -15.05 -5.65
N GLU A 210 18.07 -14.82 -6.51
CA GLU A 210 19.04 -13.78 -6.31
C GLU A 210 18.32 -12.43 -6.53
N TYR A 211 18.02 -11.73 -5.44
CA TYR A 211 17.66 -10.32 -5.51
C TYR A 211 18.97 -9.52 -5.52
N GLU A 212 19.28 -8.95 -6.66
CA GLU A 212 20.33 -7.93 -6.77
C GLU A 212 19.87 -6.58 -6.25
#